data_52294c5909e0b5a6aae568a461b7491f
#
_entry.id   52294c5909e0b5a6aae568a461b7491f
#
_cell.length_a   1.000
_cell.length_b   1.000
_cell.length_c   1.000
_cell.angle_alpha   90.00
_cell.angle_beta   90.00
_cell.angle_gamma   90.00
#
_symmetry.space_group_name_H-M   'P 1'
#
loop_
_entity.id
_entity.type
_entity.pdbx_description
1 polymer ?
#
loop_
_entity_poly.entity_id
_entity_poly.type
_entity_poly.pdbx_seq_one_letter_code
_entity_poly.pdbx_strand_id
1 'polypeptide(L)'
;GQPYYLTTDAAFHALLINFDALLKQLERTVLREEAITIVSAVLNSVSKEAETVQDDHLRRDFQLAEEYLSVARILFAEDPSMTAAMRKRIQPQVEQVMTASGRAKSVLISGFEDDYGAYTPVGHYAGDPDLEAYFRGMTWLGRVALKFRDVENEDFFPSRVPLVISRVLRDNAVIW
;
A
#
# COMPACT_ATOMS: atom_id res chain seq x y z
N GLY A 1 -24.77 -19.88 46.27
CA GLY A 1 -24.13 -19.34 45.07
C GLY A 1 -24.97 -18.19 44.57
N GLN A 2 -24.37 -17.06 44.30
CA GLN A 2 -25.03 -15.92 43.61
C GLN A 2 -25.26 -16.31 42.17
N PRO A 3 -26.46 -16.12 41.57
CA PRO A 3 -26.67 -16.38 40.17
C PRO A 3 -25.89 -15.35 39.33
N TYR A 4 -25.05 -15.83 38.44
CA TYR A 4 -24.41 -14.98 37.42
C TYR A 4 -25.43 -14.69 36.34
N TYR A 5 -25.85 -13.43 36.21
CA TYR A 5 -26.67 -12.96 35.10
C TYR A 5 -25.74 -12.57 33.93
N LEU A 6 -25.79 -13.29 32.87
CA LEU A 6 -25.19 -12.87 31.59
C LEU A 6 -26.16 -11.91 30.92
N THR A 7 -25.81 -10.63 30.85
CA THR A 7 -26.62 -9.65 30.11
C THR A 7 -26.33 -9.73 28.60
N THR A 8 -27.30 -9.30 27.79
CA THR A 8 -27.09 -9.18 26.33
C THR A 8 -25.90 -8.30 26.00
N ASP A 9 -25.69 -7.21 26.73
CA ASP A 9 -24.55 -6.31 26.55
C ASP A 9 -23.22 -7.01 26.81
N ALA A 10 -23.13 -7.86 27.85
CA ALA A 10 -21.94 -8.64 28.15
C ALA A 10 -21.65 -9.67 27.00
N ALA A 11 -22.70 -10.27 26.43
CA ALA A 11 -22.57 -11.19 25.34
C ALA A 11 -22.09 -10.48 24.05
N PHE A 12 -22.66 -9.31 23.72
CA PHE A 12 -22.21 -8.50 22.59
C PHE A 12 -20.79 -7.97 22.78
N HIS A 13 -20.44 -7.54 23.98
CA HIS A 13 -19.08 -7.10 24.29
C HIS A 13 -18.05 -8.23 24.13
N ALA A 14 -18.37 -9.42 24.62
CA ALA A 14 -17.52 -10.60 24.44
C ALA A 14 -17.38 -10.97 22.95
N LEU A 15 -18.45 -10.88 22.16
CA LEU A 15 -18.42 -11.11 20.73
C LEU A 15 -17.51 -10.10 20.01
N LEU A 16 -17.63 -8.81 20.36
CA LEU A 16 -16.82 -7.75 19.78
C LEU A 16 -15.32 -7.94 20.08
N ILE A 17 -14.96 -8.28 21.33
CA ILE A 17 -13.56 -8.54 21.69
C ILE A 17 -13.00 -9.74 20.91
N ASN A 18 -13.78 -10.81 20.82
CA ASN A 18 -13.33 -11.99 20.07
C ASN A 18 -13.19 -11.71 18.57
N PHE A 19 -14.13 -10.94 18.00
CA PHE A 19 -14.06 -10.53 16.60
C PHE A 19 -12.81 -9.65 16.32
N ASP A 20 -12.55 -8.66 17.19
CA ASP A 20 -11.36 -7.80 17.08
C ASP A 20 -10.07 -8.62 17.20
N ALA A 21 -9.99 -9.55 18.12
CA ALA A 21 -8.84 -10.44 18.27
C ALA A 21 -8.62 -11.35 17.06
N LEU A 22 -9.71 -11.90 16.50
CA LEU A 22 -9.66 -12.71 15.29
C LEU A 22 -9.20 -11.88 14.08
N LEU A 23 -9.75 -10.67 13.92
CA LEU A 23 -9.40 -9.77 12.83
C LEU A 23 -7.91 -9.39 12.89
N LYS A 24 -7.41 -8.98 14.07
CA LYS A 24 -5.98 -8.72 14.28
C LYS A 24 -5.09 -9.89 13.90
N GLN A 25 -5.49 -11.11 14.31
CA GLN A 25 -4.73 -12.31 14.00
C GLN A 25 -4.71 -12.56 12.48
N LEU A 26 -5.86 -12.44 11.81
CA LEU A 26 -5.99 -12.62 10.37
C LEU A 26 -5.15 -11.60 9.59
N GLU A 27 -5.26 -10.32 9.95
CA GLU A 27 -4.52 -9.25 9.30
C GLU A 27 -3.01 -9.39 9.47
N ARG A 28 -2.56 -9.74 10.67
CA ARG A 28 -1.14 -9.90 10.98
C ARG A 28 -0.51 -11.10 10.30
N THR A 29 -1.19 -12.26 10.28
CA THR A 29 -0.57 -13.53 9.88
C THR A 29 -0.93 -14.00 8.48
N VAL A 30 -2.05 -13.54 7.92
CA VAL A 30 -2.51 -13.96 6.60
C VAL A 30 -2.54 -12.80 5.63
N LEU A 31 -3.35 -11.76 5.91
CA LEU A 31 -3.59 -10.71 4.91
C LEU A 31 -2.34 -9.88 4.62
N ARG A 32 -1.49 -9.64 5.63
CA ARG A 32 -0.22 -8.95 5.41
C ARG A 32 0.71 -9.74 4.51
N GLU A 33 0.87 -11.04 4.74
CA GLU A 33 1.74 -11.90 3.93
C GLU A 33 1.21 -12.05 2.50
N GLU A 34 -0.10 -12.17 2.33
CA GLU A 34 -0.74 -12.18 1.01
C GLU A 34 -0.53 -10.85 0.28
N ALA A 35 -0.70 -9.71 0.96
CA ALA A 35 -0.45 -8.40 0.37
C ALA A 35 1.01 -8.24 -0.08
N ILE A 36 1.98 -8.68 0.72
CA ILE A 36 3.40 -8.71 0.37
C ILE A 36 3.62 -9.56 -0.88
N THR A 37 3.02 -10.74 -0.92
CA THR A 37 3.15 -11.69 -2.03
C THR A 37 2.60 -11.10 -3.32
N ILE A 38 1.38 -10.55 -3.28
CA ILE A 38 0.71 -9.95 -4.44
C ILE A 38 1.51 -8.73 -4.93
N VAL A 39 1.87 -7.80 -4.05
CA VAL A 39 2.63 -6.60 -4.43
C VAL A 39 3.97 -6.98 -5.03
N SER A 40 4.68 -7.96 -4.46
CA SER A 40 5.97 -8.43 -4.98
C SER A 40 5.83 -9.08 -6.36
N ALA A 41 4.80 -9.90 -6.57
CA ALA A 41 4.54 -10.55 -7.86
C ALA A 41 4.23 -9.51 -8.95
N VAL A 42 3.38 -8.52 -8.64
CA VAL A 42 3.03 -7.44 -9.57
C VAL A 42 4.26 -6.58 -9.86
N LEU A 43 5.03 -6.21 -8.85
CA LEU A 43 6.27 -5.44 -9.02
C LEU A 43 7.26 -6.16 -9.93
N ASN A 44 7.52 -7.44 -9.70
CA ASN A 44 8.41 -8.25 -10.54
C ASN A 44 7.93 -8.30 -12.01
N SER A 45 6.62 -8.41 -12.22
CA SER A 45 6.04 -8.45 -13.56
C SER A 45 6.13 -7.08 -14.25
N VAL A 46 5.89 -5.98 -13.53
CA VAL A 46 6.06 -4.61 -14.03
C VAL A 46 7.52 -4.37 -14.43
N SER A 47 8.48 -4.73 -13.56
CA SER A 47 9.91 -4.57 -13.84
C SER A 47 10.35 -5.36 -15.08
N LYS A 48 9.88 -6.60 -15.21
CA LYS A 48 10.19 -7.44 -16.39
C LYS A 48 9.64 -6.86 -17.69
N GLU A 49 8.42 -6.35 -17.69
CA GLU A 49 7.85 -5.69 -18.87
C GLU A 49 8.56 -4.37 -19.18
N ALA A 50 8.94 -3.59 -18.18
CA ALA A 50 9.66 -2.33 -18.32
C ALA A 50 10.95 -2.49 -19.16
N GLU A 51 11.65 -3.62 -19.05
CA GLU A 51 12.86 -3.91 -19.82
C GLU A 51 12.61 -3.99 -21.32
N THR A 52 11.40 -4.34 -21.74
CA THR A 52 11.02 -4.51 -23.15
C THR A 52 10.48 -3.22 -23.79
N VAL A 53 10.17 -2.21 -23.00
CA VAL A 53 9.56 -0.96 -23.46
C VAL A 53 10.58 -0.08 -24.16
N GLN A 54 10.28 0.28 -25.43
CA GLN A 54 11.13 1.16 -26.25
C GLN A 54 10.69 2.63 -26.20
N ASP A 55 9.39 2.88 -25.98
CA ASP A 55 8.83 4.22 -25.92
C ASP A 55 9.19 4.91 -24.59
N ASP A 56 9.76 6.12 -24.67
CA ASP A 56 10.25 6.84 -23.49
C ASP A 56 9.13 7.33 -22.57
N HIS A 57 7.94 7.64 -23.09
CA HIS A 57 6.78 8.02 -22.28
C HIS A 57 6.26 6.81 -21.50
N LEU A 58 6.10 5.69 -22.20
CA LEU A 58 5.65 4.46 -21.56
C LEU A 58 6.68 3.94 -20.54
N ARG A 59 7.97 4.12 -20.80
CA ARG A 59 9.03 3.77 -19.86
C ARG A 59 8.91 4.56 -18.54
N ARG A 60 8.56 5.84 -18.61
CA ARG A 60 8.30 6.66 -17.41
C ARG A 60 7.08 6.17 -16.64
N ASP A 61 6.02 5.76 -17.34
CA ASP A 61 4.83 5.20 -16.70
C ASP A 61 5.16 3.89 -15.95
N PHE A 62 5.95 3.01 -16.56
CA PHE A 62 6.45 1.79 -15.90
C PHE A 62 7.35 2.10 -14.71
N GLN A 63 8.26 3.07 -14.83
CA GLN A 63 9.12 3.49 -13.74
C GLN A 63 8.30 3.99 -12.55
N LEU A 64 7.28 4.82 -12.80
CA LEU A 64 6.40 5.30 -11.72
C LEU A 64 5.60 4.16 -11.10
N ALA A 65 5.14 3.18 -11.90
CA ALA A 65 4.47 1.99 -11.38
C ALA A 65 5.39 1.16 -10.48
N GLU A 66 6.65 0.97 -10.87
CA GLU A 66 7.66 0.31 -10.04
C GLU A 66 7.91 1.05 -8.73
N GLU A 67 8.09 2.38 -8.79
CA GLU A 67 8.31 3.21 -7.61
C GLU A 67 7.11 3.18 -6.67
N TYR A 68 5.89 3.31 -7.20
CA TYR A 68 4.65 3.23 -6.42
C TYR A 68 4.49 1.88 -5.68
N LEU A 69 4.70 0.78 -6.41
CA LEU A 69 4.63 -0.58 -5.83
C LEU A 69 5.78 -0.85 -4.85
N SER A 70 6.96 -0.30 -5.12
CA SER A 70 8.11 -0.41 -4.23
C SER A 70 7.89 0.32 -2.91
N VAL A 71 7.23 1.49 -2.91
CA VAL A 71 6.78 2.16 -1.68
C VAL A 71 5.83 1.26 -0.90
N ALA A 72 4.79 0.72 -1.55
CA ALA A 72 3.86 -0.21 -0.89
C ALA A 72 4.61 -1.39 -0.27
N ARG A 73 5.54 -1.99 -1.02
CA ARG A 73 6.32 -3.15 -0.57
C ARG A 73 7.13 -2.86 0.68
N ILE A 74 7.81 -1.70 0.75
CA ILE A 74 8.59 -1.28 1.93
C ILE A 74 7.69 -0.95 3.12
N LEU A 75 6.51 -0.38 2.89
CA LEU A 75 5.57 -0.09 3.97
C LEU A 75 5.01 -1.37 4.63
N PHE A 76 4.82 -2.45 3.86
CA PHE A 76 4.38 -3.74 4.43
C PHE A 76 5.50 -4.48 5.17
N ALA A 77 6.72 -4.45 4.63
CA ALA A 77 7.89 -5.08 5.23
C ALA A 77 9.17 -4.61 4.53
N GLU A 78 10.30 -4.70 5.23
CA GLU A 78 11.60 -4.50 4.57
C GLU A 78 11.79 -5.47 3.40
N ASP A 79 12.40 -4.97 2.34
CA ASP A 79 12.73 -5.78 1.17
C ASP A 79 14.26 -5.80 0.95
N PRO A 80 14.94 -6.85 1.40
CA PRO A 80 16.39 -6.96 1.23
C PRO A 80 16.80 -7.14 -0.24
N SER A 81 15.89 -7.56 -1.12
CA SER A 81 16.17 -7.74 -2.54
C SER A 81 16.13 -6.42 -3.34
N MET A 82 15.55 -5.37 -2.76
CA MET A 82 15.43 -4.07 -3.40
C MET A 82 16.82 -3.43 -3.63
N THR A 83 17.04 -2.98 -4.88
CA THR A 83 18.31 -2.33 -5.24
C THR A 83 18.51 -1.01 -4.48
N ALA A 84 19.76 -0.66 -4.18
CA ALA A 84 20.10 0.60 -3.53
C ALA A 84 19.62 1.81 -4.33
N ALA A 85 19.62 1.72 -5.66
CA ALA A 85 19.13 2.79 -6.55
C ALA A 85 17.63 3.02 -6.40
N MET A 86 16.82 1.94 -6.38
CA MET A 86 15.37 2.01 -6.17
C MET A 86 15.09 2.55 -4.76
N ARG A 87 15.73 2.00 -3.73
CA ARG A 87 15.59 2.46 -2.35
C ARG A 87 15.85 3.96 -2.22
N LYS A 88 16.93 4.47 -2.81
CA LYS A 88 17.24 5.90 -2.80
C LYS A 88 16.16 6.75 -3.46
N ARG A 89 15.53 6.27 -4.53
CA ARG A 89 14.47 7.02 -5.25
C ARG A 89 13.19 7.12 -4.43
N ILE A 90 12.77 6.04 -3.78
CA ILE A 90 11.49 6.01 -3.05
C ILE A 90 11.61 6.48 -1.59
N GLN A 91 12.83 6.52 -1.04
CA GLN A 91 13.06 6.84 0.38
C GLN A 91 12.37 8.14 0.83
N PRO A 92 12.43 9.25 0.09
CA PRO A 92 11.74 10.48 0.51
C PRO A 92 10.22 10.30 0.64
N GLN A 93 9.59 9.49 -0.22
CA GLN A 93 8.16 9.21 -0.14
C GLN A 93 7.84 8.29 1.05
N VAL A 94 8.67 7.28 1.30
CA VAL A 94 8.52 6.40 2.47
C VAL A 94 8.64 7.22 3.76
N GLU A 95 9.63 8.10 3.85
CA GLU A 95 9.81 9.01 5.01
C GLU A 95 8.60 9.92 5.20
N GLN A 96 8.04 10.46 4.11
CA GLN A 96 6.85 11.30 4.17
C GLN A 96 5.65 10.54 4.74
N VAL A 97 5.44 9.28 4.33
CA VAL A 97 4.42 8.40 4.88
C VAL A 97 4.70 8.05 6.35
N MET A 98 5.94 7.71 6.69
CA MET A 98 6.31 7.32 8.05
C MET A 98 6.27 8.48 9.04
N THR A 99 6.56 9.71 8.59
CA THR A 99 6.44 10.93 9.42
C THR A 99 4.99 11.25 9.73
N ALA A 100 4.05 10.87 8.87
CA ALA A 100 2.61 10.97 9.08
C ALA A 100 2.14 12.38 9.52
N SER A 101 2.67 13.44 8.90
CA SER A 101 2.43 14.82 9.34
C SER A 101 1.70 15.66 8.30
N GLY A 102 0.37 15.82 8.49
CA GLY A 102 -0.44 16.82 7.80
C GLY A 102 -0.50 16.70 6.27
N ARG A 103 -1.05 17.74 5.65
CA ARG A 103 -1.20 17.79 4.18
C ARG A 103 0.10 18.22 3.51
N ALA A 104 0.50 17.45 2.50
CA ALA A 104 1.65 17.76 1.68
C ALA A 104 1.51 17.18 0.26
N LYS A 105 2.24 17.78 -0.68
CA LYS A 105 2.39 17.21 -2.02
C LYS A 105 3.28 15.98 -1.96
N SER A 106 2.91 14.94 -2.71
CA SER A 106 3.76 13.77 -2.87
C SER A 106 5.09 14.15 -3.51
N VAL A 107 6.17 13.60 -3.01
CA VAL A 107 7.50 13.77 -3.61
C VAL A 107 7.72 12.80 -4.77
N LEU A 108 6.89 11.76 -4.87
CA LEU A 108 6.97 10.74 -5.91
C LEU A 108 5.99 11.00 -7.06
N ILE A 109 4.75 11.35 -6.72
CA ILE A 109 3.66 11.46 -7.69
C ILE A 109 3.34 12.93 -7.91
N SER A 110 3.72 13.45 -9.08
CA SER A 110 3.46 14.84 -9.46
C SER A 110 1.96 15.15 -9.43
N GLY A 111 1.60 16.33 -8.92
CA GLY A 111 0.21 16.78 -8.83
C GLY A 111 -0.65 16.05 -7.78
N PHE A 112 -0.10 15.08 -7.07
CA PHE A 112 -0.80 14.41 -5.98
C PHE A 112 -0.50 15.07 -4.63
N GLU A 113 -1.55 15.42 -3.90
CA GLU A 113 -1.50 15.93 -2.53
C GLU A 113 -2.34 15.01 -1.65
N ASP A 114 -1.80 14.63 -0.49
CA ASP A 114 -2.48 13.81 0.50
C ASP A 114 -2.36 14.40 1.90
N ASP A 115 -3.25 13.94 2.78
CA ASP A 115 -3.12 14.13 4.22
C ASP A 115 -2.35 12.93 4.82
N TYR A 116 -1.05 13.13 5.00
CA TYR A 116 -0.18 12.10 5.55
C TYR A 116 -0.50 11.74 7.00
N GLY A 117 -1.24 12.57 7.73
CA GLY A 117 -1.77 12.21 9.05
C GLY A 117 -2.66 10.96 9.04
N ALA A 118 -3.29 10.65 7.89
CA ALA A 118 -4.08 9.45 7.71
C ALA A 118 -3.28 8.13 7.72
N TYR A 119 -1.95 8.19 7.63
CA TYR A 119 -1.07 7.02 7.74
C TYR A 119 -0.68 6.69 9.18
N THR A 120 -1.12 7.48 10.16
CA THR A 120 -0.95 7.16 11.57
C THR A 120 -1.82 5.96 11.95
N PRO A 121 -1.24 4.82 12.40
CA PRO A 121 -2.04 3.68 12.83
C PRO A 121 -2.93 4.05 14.01
N VAL A 122 -4.20 3.65 13.93
CA VAL A 122 -5.21 3.92 14.97
C VAL A 122 -5.97 2.65 15.34
N GLY A 123 -6.63 2.68 16.50
CA GLY A 123 -7.45 1.56 16.96
C GLY A 123 -6.62 0.29 17.14
N HIS A 124 -7.07 -0.81 16.58
CA HIS A 124 -6.42 -2.11 16.75
C HIS A 124 -5.08 -2.26 16.01
N TYR A 125 -4.77 -1.32 15.10
CA TYR A 125 -3.48 -1.32 14.38
C TYR A 125 -2.34 -0.73 15.23
N ALA A 126 -2.65 0.14 16.20
CA ALA A 126 -1.63 0.84 16.97
C ALA A 126 -0.96 -0.07 18.01
N GLY A 127 0.38 0.02 18.10
CA GLY A 127 1.18 -0.69 19.09
C GLY A 127 1.61 -2.10 18.73
N ASP A 128 1.26 -2.59 17.53
CA ASP A 128 1.78 -3.83 16.96
C ASP A 128 2.51 -3.52 15.65
N PRO A 129 3.83 -3.72 15.56
CA PRO A 129 4.60 -3.33 14.37
C PRO A 129 4.10 -3.96 13.06
N ASP A 130 3.62 -5.19 13.08
CA ASP A 130 3.12 -5.90 11.91
C ASP A 130 1.78 -5.33 11.43
N LEU A 131 0.88 -5.03 12.37
CA LEU A 131 -0.39 -4.38 12.07
C LEU A 131 -0.20 -2.92 11.61
N GLU A 132 0.75 -2.20 12.20
CA GLU A 132 1.11 -0.84 11.76
C GLU A 132 1.66 -0.83 10.33
N ALA A 133 2.52 -1.80 9.99
CA ALA A 133 3.06 -1.96 8.65
C ALA A 133 1.95 -2.31 7.65
N TYR A 134 1.08 -3.25 8.00
CA TYR A 134 -0.09 -3.62 7.21
C TYR A 134 -1.00 -2.40 6.97
N PHE A 135 -1.33 -1.65 8.02
CA PHE A 135 -2.15 -0.44 7.93
C PHE A 135 -1.57 0.59 6.96
N ARG A 136 -0.27 0.91 7.09
CA ARG A 136 0.40 1.91 6.22
C ARG A 136 0.44 1.45 4.77
N GLY A 137 0.77 0.18 4.53
CA GLY A 137 0.80 -0.40 3.18
C GLY A 137 -0.58 -0.38 2.50
N MET A 138 -1.62 -0.82 3.20
CA MET A 138 -3.00 -0.79 2.69
C MET A 138 -3.51 0.64 2.50
N THR A 139 -3.19 1.54 3.43
CA THR A 139 -3.54 2.96 3.30
C THR A 139 -2.90 3.59 2.08
N TRP A 140 -1.62 3.30 1.79
CA TRP A 140 -0.93 3.77 0.59
C TRP A 140 -1.63 3.28 -0.68
N LEU A 141 -1.89 1.98 -0.79
CA LEU A 141 -2.55 1.40 -1.95
C LEU A 141 -3.97 1.94 -2.17
N GLY A 142 -4.71 2.25 -1.09
CA GLY A 142 -6.10 2.70 -1.17
C GLY A 142 -6.27 4.21 -1.31
N ARG A 143 -5.31 5.03 -0.84
CA ARG A 143 -5.45 6.50 -0.83
C ARG A 143 -4.84 7.18 -2.04
N VAL A 144 -3.81 6.59 -2.64
CA VAL A 144 -3.16 7.20 -3.80
C VAL A 144 -4.10 7.22 -4.99
N ALA A 145 -4.74 8.37 -5.17
CA ALA A 145 -5.59 8.63 -6.33
C ALA A 145 -4.71 8.93 -7.55
N LEU A 146 -4.53 7.95 -8.39
CA LEU A 146 -3.86 8.10 -9.68
C LEU A 146 -4.86 8.79 -10.63
N LYS A 147 -4.82 10.12 -10.71
CA LYS A 147 -5.77 10.94 -11.47
C LYS A 147 -5.68 10.65 -12.97
N PHE A 148 -6.82 10.56 -13.64
CA PHE A 148 -6.91 10.30 -15.09
C PHE A 148 -6.46 11.49 -15.95
N ARG A 149 -6.33 12.68 -15.39
CA ARG A 149 -5.88 13.89 -16.10
C ARG A 149 -5.23 14.86 -15.15
N ASP A 150 -4.01 15.27 -15.44
CA ASP A 150 -3.41 16.45 -14.84
C ASP A 150 -3.66 17.64 -15.79
N VAL A 151 -4.37 18.66 -15.30
CA VAL A 151 -4.72 19.85 -16.08
C VAL A 151 -3.53 20.79 -16.21
N GLU A 152 -2.53 20.64 -15.32
CA GLU A 152 -1.36 21.53 -15.23
C GLU A 152 -0.14 20.97 -15.99
N ASN A 153 -0.11 19.68 -16.31
CA ASN A 153 1.01 19.02 -16.99
C ASN A 153 0.51 18.02 -18.03
N GLU A 154 0.37 18.48 -19.28
CA GLU A 154 -0.17 17.66 -20.39
C GLU A 154 0.73 16.48 -20.76
N ASP A 155 2.02 16.50 -20.41
CA ASP A 155 3.00 15.46 -20.76
C ASP A 155 3.11 14.32 -19.72
N PHE A 156 2.56 14.50 -18.53
CA PHE A 156 2.65 13.52 -17.46
C PHE A 156 1.25 13.05 -17.02
N PHE A 157 0.93 11.80 -17.34
CA PHE A 157 -0.34 11.17 -16.98
C PHE A 157 -0.13 10.07 -15.92
N PRO A 158 -0.22 10.40 -14.60
CA PRO A 158 -0.21 9.37 -13.54
C PRO A 158 -1.31 8.32 -13.71
N SER A 159 -2.34 8.63 -14.50
CA SER A 159 -3.44 7.75 -14.87
C SER A 159 -3.04 6.51 -15.66
N ARG A 160 -1.87 6.48 -16.29
CA ARG A 160 -1.38 5.31 -17.00
C ARG A 160 -0.82 4.25 -16.06
N VAL A 161 -0.39 4.62 -14.86
CA VAL A 161 0.10 3.68 -13.85
C VAL A 161 -0.93 2.59 -13.51
N PRO A 162 -2.22 2.89 -13.23
CA PRO A 162 -3.26 1.87 -13.06
C PRO A 162 -3.45 1.00 -14.30
N LEU A 163 -3.30 1.57 -15.50
CA LEU A 163 -3.42 0.79 -16.74
C LEU A 163 -2.26 -0.18 -16.91
N VAL A 164 -1.03 0.26 -16.61
CA VAL A 164 0.16 -0.62 -16.57
C VAL A 164 -0.06 -1.76 -15.58
N ILE A 165 -0.44 -1.45 -14.35
CA ILE A 165 -0.68 -2.45 -13.30
C ILE A 165 -1.83 -3.40 -13.71
N SER A 166 -2.94 -2.86 -14.22
CA SER A 166 -4.09 -3.68 -14.65
C SER A 166 -3.74 -4.60 -15.82
N ARG A 167 -2.94 -4.13 -16.78
CA ARG A 167 -2.44 -4.94 -17.87
C ARG A 167 -1.59 -6.09 -17.35
N VAL A 168 -0.61 -5.79 -16.49
CA VAL A 168 0.27 -6.79 -15.89
C VAL A 168 -0.54 -7.83 -15.09
N LEU A 169 -1.52 -7.41 -14.31
CA LEU A 169 -2.40 -8.31 -13.57
C LEU A 169 -3.20 -9.24 -14.49
N ARG A 170 -3.74 -8.71 -15.60
CA ARG A 170 -4.49 -9.50 -16.57
C ARG A 170 -3.62 -10.51 -17.30
N ASP A 171 -2.43 -10.09 -17.74
CA ASP A 171 -1.54 -10.89 -18.58
C ASP A 171 -0.78 -11.96 -17.73
N ASN A 172 -0.75 -11.79 -16.39
CA ASN A 172 -0.19 -12.73 -15.42
C ASN A 172 -1.29 -13.39 -14.58
N ALA A 173 -2.22 -14.09 -15.22
CA ALA A 173 -3.38 -14.77 -14.59
C ALA A 173 -3.03 -15.82 -13.49
N VAL A 174 -1.75 -15.98 -13.16
CA VAL A 174 -1.23 -16.86 -12.11
C VAL A 174 -1.32 -16.22 -10.70
N ILE A 175 -1.75 -14.96 -10.62
CA ILE A 175 -1.86 -14.23 -9.33
C ILE A 175 -3.23 -14.48 -8.64
N TRP A 176 -4.11 -15.28 -9.27
CA TRP A 176 -5.46 -15.62 -8.75
C TRP A 176 -5.63 -17.10 -8.44
#